data_edcf88c4144398055f6d9e54ecf28019
#
_entry.id   edcf88c4144398055f6d9e54ecf28019
#
_cell.length_a   1.000
_cell.length_b   1.000
_cell.length_c   1.000
_cell.angle_alpha   90.00
_cell.angle_beta   90.00
_cell.angle_gamma   90.00
#
_symmetry.space_group_name_H-M   'P 1'
#
loop_
_entity.id
_entity.type
_entity.pdbx_description
1 polymer ?
#
loop_
_entity_poly.entity_id
_entity_poly.type
_entity_poly.pdbx_seq_one_letter_code
_entity_poly.pdbx_strand_id
1 'polypeptide(L)'
;MSLRSAEVVICGAGIAGISTAWQLAVKHGMRNVVLADPWPPMTLTSDKSTEAYRNWWPGPDDAMVRLMNRSIDLLEDMAETSNDRFLMNRRGYVYTTADPIRAKKMQAEGVLASSYGAGPLRIHTGGAGGPDYLPAPSEGWRGQPDGADLILEESLLRKTFPYLSPATLAVLHARRCGWFSGQQLGMLMLEEARAAGVEVIEGRVEWIETTGGKVSSTQIGTRSEVISVSAPRFVVTAGPMLTSVGALLGIELPVFSELHLKIAVEDHLGVVPRDAPFLIWEDPQHLGWSDEEREFVAELSDGELLLGEMPPGVHTRIEGGGGSRYLLILLSLIHI
;
A
#
# COMPACT_ATOMS: atom_id res chain seq x y z
N MET A 1 39.97 -6.40 2.99
CA MET A 1 38.69 -7.06 3.31
C MET A 1 38.46 -6.92 4.80
N SER A 2 37.48 -6.13 5.21
CA SER A 2 37.15 -5.93 6.63
C SER A 2 36.21 -7.06 7.06
N LEU A 3 36.55 -7.76 8.16
CA LEU A 3 35.72 -8.85 8.71
C LEU A 3 34.89 -8.28 9.85
N ARG A 4 33.56 -8.45 9.74
CA ARG A 4 32.57 -8.03 10.74
C ARG A 4 31.75 -9.22 11.20
N SER A 5 31.07 -9.10 12.32
CA SER A 5 30.16 -10.12 12.84
C SER A 5 28.80 -9.50 13.13
N ALA A 6 27.75 -10.21 12.72
CA ALA A 6 26.37 -9.83 12.99
C ALA A 6 25.53 -11.03 13.44
N GLU A 7 24.42 -10.80 14.09
CA GLU A 7 23.41 -11.82 14.38
C GLU A 7 22.53 -12.11 13.15
N VAL A 8 22.36 -11.10 12.31
CA VAL A 8 21.56 -11.17 11.07
C VAL A 8 22.03 -10.14 10.07
N VAL A 9 22.06 -10.52 8.79
CA VAL A 9 22.17 -9.60 7.65
C VAL A 9 20.83 -9.54 6.97
N ILE A 10 20.32 -8.33 6.75
CA ILE A 10 19.08 -8.03 6.03
C ILE A 10 19.45 -7.40 4.69
N CYS A 11 19.03 -8.01 3.59
CA CYS A 11 19.31 -7.54 2.23
C CYS A 11 18.11 -6.78 1.66
N GLY A 12 18.28 -5.47 1.50
CA GLY A 12 17.26 -4.54 1.00
C GLY A 12 16.79 -3.56 2.07
N ALA A 13 16.99 -2.26 1.86
CA ALA A 13 16.56 -1.16 2.72
C ALA A 13 15.29 -0.45 2.23
N GLY A 14 14.38 -1.19 1.61
CA GLY A 14 12.99 -0.79 1.42
C GLY A 14 12.20 -0.93 2.72
N ILE A 15 10.89 -0.64 2.67
CA ILE A 15 10.02 -0.70 3.86
C ILE A 15 10.06 -2.07 4.56
N ALA A 16 10.14 -3.18 3.81
CA ALA A 16 10.20 -4.53 4.37
C ALA A 16 11.49 -4.76 5.20
N GLY A 17 12.65 -4.34 4.67
CA GLY A 17 13.93 -4.50 5.37
C GLY A 17 14.06 -3.58 6.57
N ILE A 18 13.66 -2.33 6.41
CA ILE A 18 13.67 -1.33 7.50
C ILE A 18 12.76 -1.77 8.64
N SER A 19 11.52 -2.19 8.34
CA SER A 19 10.59 -2.67 9.38
C SER A 19 11.09 -3.95 10.06
N THR A 20 11.72 -4.85 9.32
CA THR A 20 12.35 -6.04 9.88
C THR A 20 13.49 -5.66 10.84
N ALA A 21 14.40 -4.78 10.42
CA ALA A 21 15.50 -4.29 11.24
C ALA A 21 14.99 -3.60 12.51
N TRP A 22 13.96 -2.76 12.36
CA TRP A 22 13.32 -2.06 13.46
C TRP A 22 12.67 -3.03 14.46
N GLN A 23 11.90 -4.02 13.98
CA GLN A 23 11.30 -5.03 14.84
C GLN A 23 12.36 -5.81 15.62
N LEU A 24 13.41 -6.27 14.94
CA LEU A 24 14.47 -7.05 15.57
C LEU A 24 15.24 -6.23 16.61
N ALA A 25 15.66 -5.02 16.26
CA ALA A 25 16.51 -4.21 17.14
C ALA A 25 15.72 -3.46 18.21
N VAL A 26 14.65 -2.77 17.83
CA VAL A 26 13.91 -1.87 18.74
C VAL A 26 12.94 -2.66 19.59
N LYS A 27 12.13 -3.55 19.00
CA LYS A 27 11.09 -4.27 19.76
C LYS A 27 11.63 -5.54 20.44
N HIS A 28 12.59 -6.21 19.85
CA HIS A 28 13.13 -7.47 20.38
C HIS A 28 14.55 -7.37 20.95
N GLY A 29 15.19 -6.19 20.89
CA GLY A 29 16.49 -5.94 21.51
C GLY A 29 17.65 -6.71 20.86
N MET A 30 17.49 -7.21 19.61
CA MET A 30 18.55 -7.89 18.89
C MET A 30 19.70 -6.92 18.64
N ARG A 31 20.92 -7.38 18.91
CA ARG A 31 22.14 -6.58 18.70
C ARG A 31 22.83 -7.00 17.38
N ASN A 32 23.72 -6.14 16.90
CA ASN A 32 24.53 -6.43 15.73
C ASN A 32 23.69 -6.85 14.49
N VAL A 33 22.68 -6.07 14.18
CA VAL A 33 21.86 -6.20 12.96
C VAL A 33 22.51 -5.38 11.85
N VAL A 34 22.75 -5.99 10.69
CA VAL A 34 23.26 -5.32 9.50
C VAL A 34 22.14 -5.24 8.46
N LEU A 35 21.89 -4.03 7.94
CA LEU A 35 20.98 -3.75 6.84
C LEU A 35 21.79 -3.28 5.62
N ALA A 36 21.75 -4.00 4.51
CA ALA A 36 22.55 -3.71 3.32
C ALA A 36 21.68 -3.41 2.12
N ASP A 37 21.97 -2.31 1.42
CA ASP A 37 21.30 -1.92 0.15
C ASP A 37 22.27 -1.11 -0.71
N PRO A 38 22.35 -1.34 -2.03
CA PRO A 38 23.21 -0.56 -2.93
C PRO A 38 22.67 0.86 -3.19
N TRP A 39 21.43 1.14 -2.86
CA TRP A 39 20.79 2.44 -3.04
C TRP A 39 20.40 3.07 -1.69
N PRO A 40 20.11 4.37 -1.69
CA PRO A 40 19.53 5.01 -0.51
C PRO A 40 18.25 4.30 -0.03
N PRO A 41 17.99 4.25 1.28
CA PRO A 41 16.77 3.64 1.82
C PRO A 41 15.50 4.17 1.17
N MET A 42 14.50 3.31 1.01
CA MET A 42 13.17 3.63 0.47
C MET A 42 13.13 4.10 -1.00
N THR A 43 14.19 3.92 -1.79
CA THR A 43 14.32 4.52 -3.14
C THR A 43 13.47 3.84 -4.22
N LEU A 44 13.25 2.52 -4.15
CA LEU A 44 12.56 1.77 -5.20
C LEU A 44 11.05 1.68 -4.98
N THR A 45 10.48 0.49 -5.01
CA THR A 45 9.02 0.23 -4.89
C THR A 45 8.39 0.91 -3.69
N SER A 46 9.11 1.01 -2.56
CA SER A 46 8.62 1.65 -1.34
C SER A 46 8.33 3.14 -1.51
N ASP A 47 9.07 3.84 -2.38
CA ASP A 47 8.82 5.25 -2.75
C ASP A 47 7.69 5.41 -3.77
N LYS A 48 7.43 4.37 -4.57
CA LYS A 48 6.45 4.41 -5.67
C LYS A 48 5.08 3.84 -5.27
N SER A 49 4.93 3.46 -4.01
CA SER A 49 3.68 2.91 -3.45
C SER A 49 2.55 3.95 -3.40
N THR A 50 1.30 3.49 -3.30
CA THR A 50 0.15 4.32 -2.91
C THR A 50 0.17 4.68 -1.44
N GLU A 51 1.01 4.00 -0.65
CA GLU A 51 1.16 4.22 0.79
C GLU A 51 -0.16 4.02 1.56
N ALA A 52 -1.01 3.17 1.01
CA ALA A 52 -2.37 2.97 1.48
C ALA A 52 -2.49 1.67 2.27
N TYR A 53 -3.41 1.64 3.24
CA TYR A 53 -3.67 0.48 4.08
C TYR A 53 -5.17 0.22 4.22
N ARG A 54 -5.56 -1.06 4.38
CA ARG A 54 -6.95 -1.46 4.61
C ARG A 54 -7.02 -2.78 5.37
N ASN A 55 -8.04 -2.95 6.20
CA ASN A 55 -8.39 -4.25 6.77
C ASN A 55 -9.56 -4.94 6.05
N TRP A 56 -10.14 -4.28 5.06
CA TRP A 56 -11.32 -4.77 4.33
C TRP A 56 -10.92 -5.76 3.25
N TRP A 57 -11.08 -7.06 3.52
CA TRP A 57 -10.72 -8.16 2.63
C TRP A 57 -11.82 -9.24 2.65
N PRO A 58 -12.57 -9.44 1.54
CA PRO A 58 -13.71 -10.37 1.50
C PRO A 58 -13.35 -11.83 1.34
N GLY A 59 -12.10 -12.21 1.44
CA GLY A 59 -11.74 -13.60 1.33
C GLY A 59 -10.31 -13.87 0.83
N PRO A 60 -9.97 -15.16 0.60
CA PRO A 60 -10.81 -16.37 0.72
C PRO A 60 -11.05 -16.84 2.17
N ASP A 61 -10.33 -16.28 3.16
CA ASP A 61 -10.44 -16.56 4.59
C ASP A 61 -10.11 -15.32 5.43
N ASP A 62 -9.96 -15.48 6.75
CA ASP A 62 -9.70 -14.38 7.70
C ASP A 62 -8.24 -13.94 7.80
N ALA A 63 -7.31 -14.65 7.14
CA ALA A 63 -5.87 -14.41 7.31
C ALA A 63 -5.45 -12.98 6.99
N MET A 64 -5.94 -12.43 5.86
CA MET A 64 -5.62 -11.04 5.48
C MET A 64 -6.24 -10.03 6.43
N VAL A 65 -7.49 -10.23 6.86
CA VAL A 65 -8.15 -9.33 7.83
C VAL A 65 -7.37 -9.30 9.15
N ARG A 66 -6.97 -10.47 9.66
CA ARG A 66 -6.18 -10.57 10.91
C ARG A 66 -4.80 -9.94 10.78
N LEU A 67 -4.10 -10.21 9.68
CA LEU A 67 -2.80 -9.61 9.39
C LEU A 67 -2.90 -8.08 9.35
N MET A 68 -3.88 -7.56 8.62
CA MET A 68 -4.05 -6.12 8.46
C MET A 68 -4.55 -5.45 9.74
N ASN A 69 -5.45 -6.06 10.50
CA ASN A 69 -5.84 -5.55 11.81
C ASN A 69 -4.62 -5.38 12.71
N ARG A 70 -3.76 -6.42 12.82
CA ARG A 70 -2.53 -6.34 13.61
C ARG A 70 -1.56 -5.28 13.10
N SER A 71 -1.41 -5.18 11.78
CA SER A 71 -0.52 -4.18 11.16
C SER A 71 -1.02 -2.75 11.43
N ILE A 72 -2.33 -2.53 11.34
CA ILE A 72 -2.94 -1.22 11.60
C ILE A 72 -2.84 -0.86 13.10
N ASP A 73 -3.03 -1.82 14.01
CA ASP A 73 -2.79 -1.59 15.45
C ASP A 73 -1.36 -1.07 15.69
N LEU A 74 -0.37 -1.67 15.04
CA LEU A 74 1.03 -1.23 15.15
C LEU A 74 1.26 0.16 14.55
N LEU A 75 0.62 0.47 13.42
CA LEU A 75 0.70 1.80 12.81
C LEU A 75 0.03 2.87 13.70
N GLU A 76 -1.13 2.58 14.26
CA GLU A 76 -1.83 3.46 15.20
C GLU A 76 -0.99 3.72 16.46
N ASP A 77 -0.36 2.69 17.05
CA ASP A 77 0.58 2.82 18.17
C ASP A 77 1.81 3.68 17.80
N MET A 78 2.36 3.49 16.61
CA MET A 78 3.49 4.28 16.13
C MET A 78 3.09 5.74 15.87
N ALA A 79 1.92 5.98 15.29
CA ALA A 79 1.39 7.33 15.08
C ALA A 79 1.19 8.05 16.44
N GLU A 80 0.66 7.34 17.44
CA GLU A 80 0.49 7.88 18.79
C GLU A 80 1.82 8.27 19.44
N THR A 81 2.79 7.35 19.41
CA THR A 81 4.09 7.54 20.08
C THR A 81 5.02 8.52 19.39
N SER A 82 4.88 8.69 18.05
CA SER A 82 5.68 9.61 17.24
C SER A 82 5.05 10.99 17.04
N ASN A 83 3.88 11.24 17.62
CA ASN A 83 3.07 12.42 17.32
C ASN A 83 2.74 12.54 15.84
N ASP A 84 2.36 11.42 15.24
CA ASP A 84 1.95 11.27 13.82
C ASP A 84 2.95 11.80 12.80
N ARG A 85 4.22 11.50 12.98
CA ARG A 85 5.30 11.92 12.09
C ARG A 85 5.11 11.48 10.64
N PHE A 86 4.30 10.46 10.38
CA PHE A 86 4.06 9.92 9.04
C PHE A 86 2.65 10.20 8.48
N LEU A 87 1.91 11.14 9.12
CA LEU A 87 0.65 11.70 8.61
C LEU A 87 -0.39 10.61 8.33
N MET A 88 -0.61 9.71 9.28
CA MET A 88 -1.60 8.66 9.18
C MET A 88 -3.01 9.24 9.18
N ASN A 89 -3.84 8.85 8.22
CA ASN A 89 -5.24 9.20 8.22
C ASN A 89 -6.12 7.95 8.09
N ARG A 90 -7.38 8.09 8.49
CA ARG A 90 -8.39 7.04 8.44
C ARG A 90 -9.65 7.53 7.72
N ARG A 91 -9.44 8.12 6.53
CA ARG A 91 -10.53 8.60 5.67
C ARG A 91 -11.35 7.47 5.06
N GLY A 92 -10.79 6.27 5.05
CA GLY A 92 -11.43 5.09 4.49
C GLY A 92 -11.19 4.90 2.99
N TYR A 93 -11.71 3.78 2.48
CA TYR A 93 -11.78 3.45 1.06
C TYR A 93 -13.22 3.46 0.61
N VAL A 94 -13.49 4.12 -0.49
CA VAL A 94 -14.80 4.21 -1.11
C VAL A 94 -14.77 3.42 -2.42
N TYR A 95 -15.34 2.22 -2.38
CA TYR A 95 -15.57 1.38 -3.55
C TYR A 95 -16.89 1.80 -4.18
N THR A 96 -16.89 2.10 -5.48
CA THR A 96 -18.04 2.67 -6.18
C THR A 96 -18.39 1.87 -7.43
N THR A 97 -19.67 1.73 -7.72
CA THR A 97 -20.15 1.05 -8.93
C THR A 97 -21.44 1.66 -9.47
N ALA A 98 -21.61 1.63 -10.78
CA ALA A 98 -22.86 1.86 -11.50
C ALA A 98 -23.50 0.56 -12.00
N ASP A 99 -22.87 -0.61 -11.75
CA ASP A 99 -23.39 -1.91 -12.13
C ASP A 99 -24.25 -2.52 -11.01
N PRO A 100 -25.53 -2.84 -11.25
CA PRO A 100 -26.40 -3.45 -10.25
C PRO A 100 -25.95 -4.86 -9.84
N ILE A 101 -25.22 -5.60 -10.69
CA ILE A 101 -24.66 -6.92 -10.35
C ILE A 101 -23.50 -6.73 -9.39
N ARG A 102 -22.61 -5.79 -9.67
CA ARG A 102 -21.49 -5.46 -8.81
C ARG A 102 -21.97 -4.94 -7.44
N ALA A 103 -23.00 -4.10 -7.41
CA ALA A 103 -23.59 -3.62 -6.15
C ALA A 103 -24.07 -4.76 -5.24
N LYS A 104 -24.73 -5.79 -5.80
CA LYS A 104 -25.12 -6.99 -5.06
C LYS A 104 -23.90 -7.79 -4.57
N LYS A 105 -22.89 -7.92 -5.39
CA LYS A 105 -21.63 -8.59 -5.03
C LYS A 105 -20.92 -7.86 -3.90
N MET A 106 -20.85 -6.53 -3.93
CA MET A 106 -20.32 -5.69 -2.85
C MET A 106 -20.98 -5.99 -1.50
N GLN A 107 -22.32 -6.15 -1.48
CA GLN A 107 -23.03 -6.49 -0.25
C GLN A 107 -22.61 -7.87 0.28
N ALA A 108 -22.53 -8.88 -0.60
CA ALA A 108 -22.12 -10.23 -0.22
C ALA A 108 -20.66 -10.25 0.29
N GLU A 109 -19.76 -9.59 -0.39
CA GLU A 109 -18.36 -9.42 0.01
C GLU A 109 -18.25 -8.67 1.34
N GLY A 110 -19.11 -7.67 1.56
CA GLY A 110 -19.19 -6.94 2.81
C GLY A 110 -19.60 -7.81 4.01
N VAL A 111 -20.54 -8.72 3.81
CA VAL A 111 -20.91 -9.70 4.83
C VAL A 111 -19.74 -10.62 5.16
N LEU A 112 -19.01 -11.08 4.13
CA LEU A 112 -17.82 -11.94 4.34
C LEU A 112 -16.71 -11.20 5.09
N ALA A 113 -16.32 -10.02 4.66
CA ALA A 113 -15.29 -9.23 5.32
C ALA A 113 -15.65 -8.96 6.80
N SER A 114 -16.91 -8.62 7.06
CA SER A 114 -17.43 -8.44 8.43
C SER A 114 -17.30 -9.74 9.25
N SER A 115 -17.66 -10.90 8.68
CA SER A 115 -17.55 -12.19 9.36
C SER A 115 -16.11 -12.59 9.66
N TYR A 116 -15.14 -12.11 8.90
CA TYR A 116 -13.70 -12.31 9.10
C TYR A 116 -13.09 -11.36 10.12
N GLY A 117 -13.86 -10.43 10.67
CA GLY A 117 -13.40 -9.52 11.72
C GLY A 117 -12.92 -8.14 11.22
N ALA A 118 -13.34 -7.74 10.00
CA ALA A 118 -13.06 -6.37 9.50
C ALA A 118 -13.93 -5.30 10.17
N GLY A 119 -14.89 -5.71 11.02
CA GLY A 119 -15.84 -4.85 11.71
C GLY A 119 -17.24 -4.91 11.09
N PRO A 120 -18.25 -4.25 11.68
CA PRO A 120 -19.64 -4.35 11.28
C PRO A 120 -19.92 -3.77 9.89
N LEU A 121 -20.77 -4.43 9.12
CA LEU A 121 -21.36 -3.87 7.91
C LEU A 121 -22.66 -3.14 8.25
N ARG A 122 -22.74 -1.86 7.96
CA ARG A 122 -23.94 -1.02 8.06
C ARG A 122 -24.50 -0.79 6.66
N ILE A 123 -25.81 -1.03 6.46
CA ILE A 123 -26.45 -0.88 5.15
C ILE A 123 -27.44 0.28 5.21
N HIS A 124 -27.27 1.26 4.33
CA HIS A 124 -28.09 2.45 4.22
C HIS A 124 -29.01 2.35 3.00
N THR A 125 -30.31 2.11 3.25
CA THR A 125 -31.33 1.93 2.21
C THR A 125 -32.45 2.99 2.24
N GLY A 126 -32.32 4.02 3.10
CA GLY A 126 -33.31 5.09 3.20
C GLY A 126 -34.55 4.80 4.03
N GLY A 127 -34.59 3.67 4.75
CA GLY A 127 -35.71 3.33 5.65
C GLY A 127 -35.63 4.05 7.00
N ALA A 128 -36.80 4.34 7.59
CA ALA A 128 -36.85 4.88 8.95
C ALA A 128 -36.21 3.89 9.95
N GLY A 129 -35.25 4.38 10.77
CA GLY A 129 -34.55 3.57 11.77
C GLY A 129 -33.29 2.86 11.26
N GLY A 130 -32.82 3.16 10.06
CA GLY A 130 -31.53 2.74 9.57
C GLY A 130 -30.36 3.37 10.35
N PRO A 131 -29.12 2.86 10.19
CA PRO A 131 -27.95 3.43 10.83
C PRO A 131 -27.65 4.82 10.28
N ASP A 132 -27.14 5.72 11.14
CA ASP A 132 -26.65 7.02 10.70
C ASP A 132 -25.29 6.85 9.99
N TYR A 133 -25.13 7.55 8.86
CA TYR A 133 -23.84 7.63 8.17
C TYR A 133 -23.00 8.76 8.80
N LEU A 134 -21.80 8.40 9.26
CA LEU A 134 -20.81 9.35 9.75
C LEU A 134 -19.82 9.68 8.63
N PRO A 135 -19.69 10.92 8.15
CA PRO A 135 -18.67 11.32 7.17
C PRO A 135 -17.25 11.01 7.67
N ALA A 136 -16.33 10.76 6.74
CA ALA A 136 -14.92 10.62 7.08
C ALA A 136 -14.34 11.95 7.59
N PRO A 137 -13.36 11.93 8.51
CA PRO A 137 -12.66 13.15 8.92
C PRO A 137 -11.74 13.62 7.81
N SER A 138 -11.45 14.89 7.76
CA SER A 138 -10.46 15.46 6.84
C SER A 138 -9.02 15.09 7.21
N GLU A 139 -8.76 14.79 8.48
CA GLU A 139 -7.42 14.52 9.03
C GLU A 139 -7.47 13.52 10.18
N GLY A 140 -6.31 12.87 10.43
CA GLY A 140 -6.11 11.97 11.54
C GLY A 140 -6.82 10.62 11.43
N TRP A 141 -6.67 9.81 12.47
CA TRP A 141 -7.18 8.42 12.48
C TRP A 141 -8.08 8.11 13.67
N ARG A 142 -8.06 8.96 14.73
CA ARG A 142 -8.76 8.69 15.98
C ARG A 142 -10.26 8.85 15.88
N GLY A 143 -11.00 8.05 16.65
CA GLY A 143 -12.45 8.22 16.83
C GLY A 143 -13.28 7.82 15.61
N GLN A 144 -12.70 7.12 14.63
CA GLN A 144 -13.41 6.66 13.45
C GLN A 144 -14.07 5.30 13.70
N PRO A 145 -15.26 5.04 13.13
CA PRO A 145 -15.92 3.74 13.23
C PRO A 145 -15.10 2.66 12.54
N ASP A 146 -15.30 1.41 12.95
CA ASP A 146 -14.81 0.22 12.25
C ASP A 146 -15.82 -0.31 11.24
N GLY A 147 -15.40 -1.30 10.45
CA GLY A 147 -16.23 -1.99 9.48
C GLY A 147 -16.45 -1.20 8.20
N ALA A 148 -17.65 -1.22 7.67
CA ALA A 148 -18.00 -0.51 6.45
C ALA A 148 -19.45 -0.01 6.45
N ASP A 149 -19.71 1.00 5.63
CA ASP A 149 -21.03 1.53 5.31
C ASP A 149 -21.33 1.24 3.83
N LEU A 150 -22.31 0.39 3.54
CA LEU A 150 -22.83 0.18 2.20
C LEU A 150 -24.02 1.10 1.98
N ILE A 151 -23.84 2.07 1.10
CA ILE A 151 -24.84 3.09 0.78
C ILE A 151 -25.50 2.72 -0.53
N LEU A 152 -26.80 2.43 -0.47
CA LEU A 152 -27.69 2.13 -1.60
C LEU A 152 -28.78 3.19 -1.76
N GLU A 153 -28.91 4.07 -0.80
CA GLU A 153 -29.85 5.19 -0.83
C GLU A 153 -29.31 6.33 -1.70
N GLU A 154 -30.00 6.63 -2.79
CA GLU A 154 -29.58 7.62 -3.77
C GLU A 154 -29.42 9.01 -3.14
N SER A 155 -30.37 9.45 -2.31
CA SER A 155 -30.33 10.79 -1.69
C SER A 155 -29.08 10.96 -0.79
N LEU A 156 -28.74 9.95 -0.01
CA LEU A 156 -27.54 9.94 0.83
C LEU A 156 -26.27 9.89 -0.03
N LEU A 157 -26.25 9.11 -1.10
CA LEU A 157 -25.15 9.03 -2.06
C LEU A 157 -24.83 10.41 -2.66
N ARG A 158 -25.86 11.08 -3.24
CA ARG A 158 -25.70 12.40 -3.86
C ARG A 158 -25.27 13.47 -2.86
N LYS A 159 -25.81 13.43 -1.65
CA LYS A 159 -25.44 14.36 -0.58
C LYS A 159 -23.99 14.17 -0.11
N THR A 160 -23.56 12.92 0.04
CA THR A 160 -22.26 12.60 0.64
C THR A 160 -21.10 12.64 -0.37
N PHE A 161 -21.36 12.15 -1.58
CA PHE A 161 -20.36 12.04 -2.66
C PHE A 161 -20.83 12.74 -3.94
N PRO A 162 -21.07 14.06 -3.90
CA PRO A 162 -21.63 14.80 -5.04
C PRO A 162 -20.70 14.83 -6.27
N TYR A 163 -19.43 14.48 -6.09
CA TYR A 163 -18.40 14.41 -7.13
C TYR A 163 -18.36 13.06 -7.85
N LEU A 164 -19.12 12.07 -7.39
CA LEU A 164 -19.24 10.79 -8.11
C LEU A 164 -20.22 10.93 -9.28
N SER A 165 -20.04 10.06 -10.29
CA SER A 165 -20.95 9.99 -11.44
C SER A 165 -22.41 9.87 -10.99
N PRO A 166 -23.35 10.59 -11.65
CA PRO A 166 -24.79 10.42 -11.43
C PRO A 166 -25.29 8.99 -11.69
N ALA A 167 -24.53 8.16 -12.41
CA ALA A 167 -24.85 6.75 -12.64
C ALA A 167 -24.53 5.85 -11.44
N THR A 168 -23.78 6.33 -10.43
CA THR A 168 -23.39 5.51 -9.26
C THR A 168 -24.62 4.99 -8.52
N LEU A 169 -24.69 3.66 -8.38
CA LEU A 169 -25.79 2.95 -7.70
C LEU A 169 -25.44 2.51 -6.29
N ALA A 170 -24.15 2.26 -6.02
CA ALA A 170 -23.70 1.82 -4.71
C ALA A 170 -22.33 2.39 -4.37
N VAL A 171 -22.15 2.65 -3.08
CA VAL A 171 -20.86 2.98 -2.46
C VAL A 171 -20.68 2.12 -1.23
N LEU A 172 -19.54 1.42 -1.15
CA LEU A 172 -19.09 0.77 0.07
C LEU A 172 -17.92 1.57 0.63
N HIS A 173 -18.13 2.22 1.77
CA HIS A 173 -17.11 2.97 2.49
C HIS A 173 -16.51 2.09 3.59
N ALA A 174 -15.38 1.46 3.31
CA ALA A 174 -14.60 0.70 4.29
C ALA A 174 -13.87 1.66 5.23
N ARG A 175 -13.97 1.46 6.55
CA ARG A 175 -13.65 2.48 7.55
C ARG A 175 -12.25 2.35 8.14
N ARG A 176 -11.77 1.14 8.41
CA ARG A 176 -10.41 0.94 8.93
C ARG A 176 -9.39 0.87 7.81
N CYS A 177 -9.37 1.94 7.04
CA CYS A 177 -8.61 2.13 5.82
C CYS A 177 -8.15 3.58 5.71
N GLY A 178 -7.08 3.82 4.97
CA GLY A 178 -6.54 5.15 4.73
C GLY A 178 -5.16 5.09 4.10
N TRP A 179 -4.38 6.12 4.30
CA TRP A 179 -3.00 6.20 3.83
C TRP A 179 -2.14 7.00 4.80
N PHE A 180 -0.86 6.99 4.55
CA PHE A 180 0.16 7.70 5.33
C PHE A 180 1.33 8.06 4.43
N SER A 181 2.32 8.80 4.92
CA SER A 181 3.58 8.98 4.21
C SER A 181 4.52 7.80 4.46
N GLY A 182 4.66 6.92 3.46
CA GLY A 182 5.55 5.76 3.54
C GLY A 182 7.02 6.16 3.71
N GLN A 183 7.44 7.26 3.10
CA GLN A 183 8.78 7.81 3.28
C GLN A 183 9.04 8.22 4.73
N GLN A 184 8.11 8.97 5.34
CA GLN A 184 8.27 9.39 6.73
C GLN A 184 8.19 8.22 7.71
N LEU A 185 7.32 7.23 7.47
CA LEU A 185 7.27 6.01 8.26
C LEU A 185 8.57 5.21 8.18
N GLY A 186 9.08 5.01 6.95
CA GLY A 186 10.34 4.30 6.73
C GLY A 186 11.52 5.00 7.40
N MET A 187 11.59 6.34 7.31
CA MET A 187 12.65 7.11 7.96
C MET A 187 12.54 7.11 9.48
N LEU A 188 11.33 7.20 10.05
CA LEU A 188 11.11 7.06 11.50
C LEU A 188 11.65 5.71 12.01
N MET A 189 11.25 4.61 11.39
CA MET A 189 11.74 3.27 11.78
C MET A 189 13.25 3.13 11.59
N LEU A 190 13.83 3.69 10.53
CA LEU A 190 15.26 3.63 10.28
C LEU A 190 16.08 4.43 11.29
N GLU A 191 15.61 5.61 11.68
CA GLU A 191 16.22 6.44 12.73
C GLU A 191 16.25 5.70 14.05
N GLU A 192 15.12 5.13 14.48
CA GLU A 192 15.03 4.35 15.72
C GLU A 192 15.88 3.06 15.66
N ALA A 193 15.89 2.36 14.52
CA ALA A 193 16.73 1.18 14.33
C ALA A 193 18.23 1.51 14.44
N ARG A 194 18.67 2.61 13.82
CA ARG A 194 20.06 3.10 13.95
C ARG A 194 20.41 3.48 15.39
N ALA A 195 19.51 4.14 16.08
CA ALA A 195 19.67 4.47 17.50
C ALA A 195 19.77 3.21 18.38
N ALA A 196 19.10 2.12 17.99
CA ALA A 196 19.21 0.81 18.62
C ALA A 196 20.45 0.00 18.22
N GLY A 197 21.31 0.53 17.32
CA GLY A 197 22.57 -0.06 16.93
C GLY A 197 22.54 -0.86 15.61
N VAL A 198 21.50 -0.70 14.77
CA VAL A 198 21.49 -1.27 13.42
C VAL A 198 22.53 -0.57 12.55
N GLU A 199 23.45 -1.34 11.99
CA GLU A 199 24.42 -0.84 11.02
C GLU A 199 23.80 -0.88 9.62
N VAL A 200 23.82 0.27 8.91
CA VAL A 200 23.36 0.37 7.53
C VAL A 200 24.57 0.47 6.62
N ILE A 201 24.70 -0.47 5.70
CA ILE A 201 25.79 -0.54 4.73
C ILE A 201 25.25 -0.19 3.34
N GLU A 202 25.74 0.93 2.75
CA GLU A 202 25.50 1.20 1.34
C GLU A 202 26.38 0.27 0.49
N GLY A 203 25.79 -0.83 0.06
CA GLY A 203 26.50 -1.86 -0.69
C GLY A 203 25.57 -2.96 -1.18
N ARG A 204 26.02 -3.64 -2.25
CA ARG A 204 25.33 -4.75 -2.87
C ARG A 204 25.76 -6.08 -2.22
N VAL A 205 24.83 -6.92 -1.85
CA VAL A 205 25.12 -8.31 -1.51
C VAL A 205 25.55 -9.03 -2.79
N GLU A 206 26.80 -9.46 -2.83
CA GLU A 206 27.40 -10.10 -4.00
C GLU A 206 27.53 -11.62 -3.84
N TRP A 207 27.70 -12.08 -2.59
CA TRP A 207 27.88 -13.49 -2.29
C TRP A 207 27.35 -13.84 -0.90
N ILE A 208 26.77 -15.03 -0.79
CA ILE A 208 26.31 -15.60 0.47
C ILE A 208 26.96 -16.98 0.62
N GLU A 209 27.78 -17.13 1.64
CA GLU A 209 28.44 -18.38 1.94
C GLU A 209 27.56 -19.26 2.81
N THR A 210 27.54 -20.55 2.49
CA THR A 210 26.85 -21.56 3.29
C THR A 210 27.77 -22.67 3.70
N THR A 211 27.65 -23.10 4.95
CA THR A 211 28.42 -24.24 5.50
C THR A 211 27.43 -25.25 6.11
N GLY A 212 27.44 -26.49 5.60
CA GLY A 212 26.50 -27.51 6.07
C GLY A 212 25.03 -27.14 5.88
N GLY A 213 24.68 -26.42 4.79
CA GLY A 213 23.32 -25.98 4.46
C GLY A 213 22.81 -24.78 5.29
N LYS A 214 23.71 -24.12 6.03
CA LYS A 214 23.37 -22.92 6.83
C LYS A 214 24.22 -21.75 6.37
N VAL A 215 23.61 -20.55 6.39
CA VAL A 215 24.34 -19.31 6.12
C VAL A 215 25.47 -19.14 7.15
N SER A 216 26.63 -18.74 6.69
CA SER A 216 27.83 -18.51 7.52
C SER A 216 28.38 -17.11 7.36
N SER A 217 28.41 -16.57 6.15
CA SER A 217 28.85 -15.20 5.89
C SER A 217 28.19 -14.60 4.65
N THR A 218 28.23 -13.26 4.56
CA THR A 218 27.72 -12.48 3.43
C THR A 218 28.80 -11.50 2.99
N GLN A 219 29.09 -11.44 1.69
CA GLN A 219 29.98 -10.44 1.11
C GLN A 219 29.16 -9.28 0.54
N ILE A 220 29.49 -8.07 0.96
CA ILE A 220 28.82 -6.82 0.57
C ILE A 220 29.83 -5.94 -0.15
N GLY A 221 29.66 -5.78 -1.46
CA GLY A 221 30.45 -4.88 -2.28
C GLY A 221 29.99 -3.44 -2.08
N THR A 222 30.88 -2.59 -1.58
CA THR A 222 30.71 -1.14 -1.48
C THR A 222 31.47 -0.43 -2.59
N ARG A 223 31.40 0.90 -2.65
CA ARG A 223 32.18 1.69 -3.63
C ARG A 223 33.70 1.57 -3.43
N SER A 224 34.17 1.24 -2.24
CA SER A 224 35.60 1.27 -1.89
C SER A 224 36.19 -0.10 -1.59
N GLU A 225 35.40 -1.01 -1.05
CA GLU A 225 35.87 -2.32 -0.61
C GLU A 225 34.76 -3.37 -0.58
N VAL A 226 35.13 -4.63 -0.44
CA VAL A 226 34.22 -5.74 -0.11
C VAL A 226 34.29 -5.97 1.39
N ILE A 227 33.13 -5.88 2.04
CA ILE A 227 32.96 -6.16 3.48
C ILE A 227 32.45 -7.60 3.63
N SER A 228 33.13 -8.41 4.41
CA SER A 228 32.64 -9.74 4.78
C SER A 228 31.98 -9.69 6.15
N VAL A 229 30.69 -10.09 6.24
CA VAL A 229 29.93 -10.13 7.48
C VAL A 229 29.62 -11.57 7.82
N SER A 230 30.22 -12.08 8.89
CA SER A 230 29.88 -13.41 9.45
C SER A 230 28.54 -13.29 10.18
N ALA A 231 27.55 -14.06 9.74
CA ALA A 231 26.21 -14.06 10.35
C ALA A 231 25.51 -15.41 10.13
N PRO A 232 24.84 -15.96 11.16
CA PRO A 232 24.11 -17.23 11.04
C PRO A 232 22.72 -17.09 10.41
N ARG A 233 22.28 -15.86 10.10
CA ARG A 233 20.95 -15.56 9.54
C ARG A 233 21.07 -14.53 8.42
N PHE A 234 20.30 -14.77 7.38
CA PHE A 234 20.18 -13.86 6.26
C PHE A 234 18.69 -13.67 5.92
N VAL A 235 18.24 -12.43 5.81
CA VAL A 235 16.84 -12.08 5.49
C VAL A 235 16.81 -11.40 4.13
N VAL A 236 16.01 -11.94 3.23
CA VAL A 236 15.83 -11.38 1.88
C VAL A 236 14.61 -10.45 1.86
N THR A 237 14.86 -9.16 1.70
CA THR A 237 13.85 -8.10 1.58
C THR A 237 14.12 -7.22 0.36
N ALA A 238 14.67 -7.84 -0.70
CA ALA A 238 15.23 -7.16 -1.86
C ALA A 238 14.19 -6.66 -2.87
N GLY A 239 12.88 -6.67 -2.53
CA GLY A 239 11.81 -6.17 -3.38
C GLY A 239 11.86 -6.79 -4.79
N PRO A 240 11.93 -5.98 -5.88
CA PRO A 240 11.99 -6.49 -7.25
C PRO A 240 13.21 -7.38 -7.56
N MET A 241 14.24 -7.34 -6.69
CA MET A 241 15.48 -8.13 -6.84
C MET A 241 15.44 -9.46 -6.09
N LEU A 242 14.28 -9.88 -5.56
CA LEU A 242 14.13 -11.12 -4.78
C LEU A 242 14.68 -12.35 -5.51
N THR A 243 14.37 -12.51 -6.80
CA THR A 243 14.87 -13.64 -7.61
C THR A 243 16.39 -13.63 -7.74
N SER A 244 16.99 -12.45 -7.98
CA SER A 244 18.43 -12.29 -8.11
C SER A 244 19.17 -12.62 -6.80
N VAL A 245 18.62 -12.21 -5.66
CA VAL A 245 19.22 -12.52 -4.34
C VAL A 245 18.97 -13.99 -3.97
N GLY A 246 17.82 -14.56 -4.29
CA GLY A 246 17.55 -15.99 -4.13
C GLY A 246 18.54 -16.86 -4.90
N ALA A 247 18.90 -16.44 -6.12
CA ALA A 247 19.88 -17.15 -6.94
C ALA A 247 21.27 -17.23 -6.33
N LEU A 248 21.68 -16.27 -5.47
CA LEU A 248 22.94 -16.33 -4.71
C LEU A 248 22.97 -17.51 -3.72
N LEU A 249 21.80 -18.02 -3.34
CA LEU A 249 21.63 -19.20 -2.48
C LEU A 249 21.28 -20.46 -3.28
N GLY A 250 21.22 -20.39 -4.60
CA GLY A 250 20.74 -21.48 -5.45
C GLY A 250 19.23 -21.76 -5.29
N ILE A 251 18.45 -20.77 -4.80
CA ILE A 251 17.01 -20.90 -4.59
C ILE A 251 16.28 -20.17 -5.71
N GLU A 252 15.41 -20.89 -6.42
CA GLU A 252 14.46 -20.31 -7.35
C GLU A 252 13.21 -19.90 -6.59
N LEU A 253 12.94 -18.59 -6.55
CA LEU A 253 11.75 -18.04 -5.92
C LEU A 253 10.64 -17.88 -6.98
N PRO A 254 9.42 -18.39 -6.74
CA PRO A 254 8.31 -18.31 -7.68
C PRO A 254 7.66 -16.92 -7.62
N VAL A 255 8.43 -15.89 -7.93
CA VAL A 255 7.98 -14.49 -7.92
C VAL A 255 8.32 -13.82 -9.26
N PHE A 256 7.47 -12.91 -9.66
CA PHE A 256 7.66 -12.06 -10.83
C PHE A 256 7.33 -10.61 -10.46
N SER A 257 7.79 -9.68 -11.27
CA SER A 257 7.52 -8.25 -11.07
C SER A 257 6.68 -7.73 -12.21
N GLU A 258 5.67 -6.93 -11.90
CA GLU A 258 4.82 -6.25 -12.86
C GLU A 258 4.91 -4.75 -12.68
N LEU A 259 4.75 -4.02 -13.78
CA LEU A 259 4.79 -2.56 -13.76
C LEU A 259 3.38 -2.01 -13.51
N HIS A 260 3.22 -1.28 -12.41
CA HIS A 260 2.03 -0.51 -12.13
C HIS A 260 2.29 0.97 -12.39
N LEU A 261 1.36 1.63 -13.05
CA LEU A 261 1.45 3.05 -13.32
C LEU A 261 0.82 3.84 -12.17
N LYS A 262 1.61 4.77 -11.61
CA LYS A 262 1.14 5.80 -10.68
C LYS A 262 1.40 7.17 -11.30
N ILE A 263 0.36 7.97 -11.45
CA ILE A 263 0.43 9.31 -12.04
C ILE A 263 0.02 10.32 -10.97
N ALA A 264 0.81 11.38 -10.80
CA ALA A 264 0.41 12.56 -10.06
C ALA A 264 -0.04 13.64 -11.04
N VAL A 265 -1.28 14.09 -10.90
CA VAL A 265 -1.86 15.14 -11.73
C VAL A 265 -2.33 16.30 -10.85
N GLU A 266 -2.20 17.52 -11.34
CA GLU A 266 -2.79 18.68 -10.67
C GLU A 266 -4.29 18.78 -11.02
N ASP A 267 -5.14 18.74 -10.00
CA ASP A 267 -6.58 18.91 -10.14
C ASP A 267 -6.94 20.40 -10.28
N HIS A 268 -6.74 20.94 -11.47
CA HIS A 268 -7.04 22.34 -11.79
C HIS A 268 -8.51 22.69 -11.69
N LEU A 269 -9.39 21.70 -11.86
CA LEU A 269 -10.83 21.89 -11.84
C LEU A 269 -11.43 21.71 -10.45
N GLY A 270 -10.64 21.16 -9.50
CA GLY A 270 -11.14 20.86 -8.15
C GLY A 270 -12.24 19.80 -8.15
N VAL A 271 -12.12 18.80 -9.03
CA VAL A 271 -13.13 17.75 -9.21
C VAL A 271 -13.26 16.87 -7.98
N VAL A 272 -12.15 16.54 -7.33
CA VAL A 272 -12.12 15.70 -6.13
C VAL A 272 -11.92 16.58 -4.90
N PRO A 273 -12.87 16.60 -3.95
CA PRO A 273 -12.69 17.35 -2.71
C PRO A 273 -11.44 16.98 -1.95
N ARG A 274 -10.80 17.95 -1.29
CA ARG A 274 -9.52 17.74 -0.57
C ARG A 274 -9.66 16.85 0.67
N ASP A 275 -10.87 16.61 1.13
CA ASP A 275 -11.22 15.70 2.22
C ASP A 275 -11.79 14.37 1.74
N ALA A 276 -11.79 14.09 0.43
CA ALA A 276 -12.28 12.85 -0.12
C ALA A 276 -11.53 11.63 0.46
N PRO A 277 -12.22 10.52 0.72
CA PRO A 277 -11.62 9.22 0.96
C PRO A 277 -10.82 8.71 -0.24
N PHE A 278 -10.13 7.58 -0.09
CA PHE A 278 -9.51 6.87 -1.20
C PHE A 278 -10.60 6.28 -2.10
N LEU A 279 -10.67 6.74 -3.35
CA LEU A 279 -11.71 6.36 -4.31
C LEU A 279 -11.25 5.17 -5.16
N ILE A 280 -12.15 4.21 -5.35
CA ILE A 280 -11.94 3.05 -6.23
C ILE A 280 -13.19 2.88 -7.07
N TRP A 281 -13.03 3.04 -8.40
CA TRP A 281 -14.10 2.77 -9.34
C TRP A 281 -14.01 1.32 -9.82
N GLU A 282 -15.04 0.52 -9.55
CA GLU A 282 -14.99 -0.93 -9.75
C GLU A 282 -15.58 -1.42 -11.08
N ASP A 283 -16.06 -0.53 -11.91
CA ASP A 283 -16.60 -0.89 -13.22
C ASP A 283 -15.55 -0.66 -14.32
N PRO A 284 -15.57 -1.48 -15.40
CA PRO A 284 -14.80 -1.19 -16.59
C PRO A 284 -15.15 0.18 -17.18
N GLN A 285 -14.19 0.81 -17.85
CA GLN A 285 -14.37 2.14 -18.41
C GLN A 285 -13.99 2.21 -19.88
N HIS A 286 -14.70 3.00 -20.64
CA HIS A 286 -14.25 3.48 -21.94
C HIS A 286 -13.81 4.93 -21.82
N LEU A 287 -12.66 5.26 -22.40
CA LEU A 287 -12.19 6.64 -22.45
C LEU A 287 -13.06 7.45 -23.41
N GLY A 288 -13.42 8.66 -22.96
CA GLY A 288 -14.36 9.51 -23.68
C GLY A 288 -13.70 10.31 -24.83
N TRP A 289 -13.06 9.61 -25.77
CA TRP A 289 -12.45 10.23 -26.93
C TRP A 289 -13.52 10.86 -27.86
N SER A 290 -13.26 12.07 -28.39
CA SER A 290 -13.96 12.60 -29.53
C SER A 290 -13.66 11.79 -30.82
N ASP A 291 -14.43 11.98 -31.87
CA ASP A 291 -14.19 11.25 -33.14
C ASP A 291 -12.80 11.58 -33.71
N GLU A 292 -12.36 12.82 -33.65
CA GLU A 292 -11.03 13.26 -34.09
C GLU A 292 -9.90 12.63 -33.26
N GLU A 293 -10.07 12.58 -31.92
CA GLU A 293 -9.13 11.93 -31.03
C GLU A 293 -9.06 10.41 -31.26
N ARG A 294 -10.21 9.76 -31.55
CA ARG A 294 -10.24 8.33 -31.91
C ARG A 294 -9.43 8.01 -33.15
N GLU A 295 -9.56 8.84 -34.20
CA GLU A 295 -8.76 8.68 -35.42
C GLU A 295 -7.27 8.80 -35.10
N PHE A 296 -6.85 9.80 -34.33
CA PHE A 296 -5.46 9.97 -33.91
C PHE A 296 -4.96 8.80 -33.04
N VAL A 297 -5.75 8.39 -32.04
CA VAL A 297 -5.37 7.28 -31.16
C VAL A 297 -5.24 5.97 -31.91
N ALA A 298 -6.08 5.74 -32.96
CA ALA A 298 -6.01 4.53 -33.78
C ALA A 298 -4.67 4.38 -34.55
N GLU A 299 -3.97 5.49 -34.80
CA GLU A 299 -2.66 5.48 -35.46
C GLU A 299 -1.50 5.16 -34.52
N LEU A 300 -1.72 5.19 -33.19
CA LEU A 300 -0.69 4.89 -32.19
C LEU A 300 -0.46 3.36 -32.09
N SER A 301 0.76 2.98 -31.74
CA SER A 301 1.14 1.56 -31.55
C SER A 301 0.28 0.82 -30.53
N ASP A 302 -0.18 1.53 -29.49
CA ASP A 302 -1.03 1.00 -28.42
C ASP A 302 -2.48 1.50 -28.50
N GLY A 303 -2.88 2.06 -29.65
CA GLY A 303 -4.17 2.70 -29.88
C GLY A 303 -5.35 1.78 -29.65
N GLU A 304 -5.23 0.51 -30.06
CA GLU A 304 -6.29 -0.49 -29.84
C GLU A 304 -6.63 -0.66 -28.34
N LEU A 305 -5.63 -0.67 -27.47
CA LEU A 305 -5.82 -0.74 -26.03
C LEU A 305 -6.55 0.50 -25.50
N LEU A 306 -6.17 1.68 -25.97
CA LEU A 306 -6.73 2.96 -25.51
C LEU A 306 -8.16 3.20 -26.04
N LEU A 307 -8.53 2.60 -27.16
CA LEU A 307 -9.87 2.64 -27.75
C LEU A 307 -10.81 1.56 -27.21
N GLY A 308 -10.24 0.53 -26.60
CA GLY A 308 -10.96 -0.59 -26.00
C GLY A 308 -11.55 -0.27 -24.62
N GLU A 309 -12.10 -1.31 -24.00
CA GLU A 309 -12.56 -1.26 -22.62
C GLU A 309 -11.36 -1.32 -21.68
N MET A 310 -11.22 -0.30 -20.82
CA MET A 310 -10.21 -0.26 -19.77
C MET A 310 -10.67 -1.12 -18.58
N PRO A 311 -9.75 -1.87 -17.95
CA PRO A 311 -10.11 -2.71 -16.81
C PRO A 311 -10.68 -1.90 -15.66
N PRO A 312 -11.53 -2.52 -14.80
CA PRO A 312 -12.03 -1.90 -13.58
C PRO A 312 -10.89 -1.66 -12.57
N GLY A 313 -11.17 -0.87 -11.54
CA GLY A 313 -10.25 -0.67 -10.43
C GLY A 313 -9.34 0.55 -10.55
N VAL A 314 -9.78 1.59 -11.25
CA VAL A 314 -9.10 2.89 -11.17
C VAL A 314 -9.15 3.41 -9.74
N HIS A 315 -7.98 3.71 -9.18
CA HIS A 315 -7.83 4.23 -7.84
C HIS A 315 -7.40 5.69 -7.89
N THR A 316 -7.95 6.51 -7.00
CA THR A 316 -7.47 7.88 -6.82
C THR A 316 -7.53 8.32 -5.38
N ARG A 317 -6.54 9.11 -4.97
CA ARG A 317 -6.52 9.80 -3.70
C ARG A 317 -5.89 11.17 -3.81
N ILE A 318 -6.18 11.99 -2.85
CA ILE A 318 -5.52 13.27 -2.66
C ILE A 318 -4.05 13.04 -2.26
N GLU A 319 -3.14 13.80 -2.87
CA GLU A 319 -1.72 13.80 -2.53
C GLU A 319 -1.32 15.13 -1.89
N GLY A 320 -0.38 15.06 -0.94
CA GLY A 320 0.18 16.21 -0.22
C GLY A 320 -0.71 16.75 0.91
N GLY A 321 -0.12 17.59 1.74
CA GLY A 321 -0.79 18.27 2.85
C GLY A 321 -1.62 19.47 2.41
N GLY A 322 -2.29 20.12 3.38
CA GLY A 322 -3.24 21.22 3.16
C GLY A 322 -2.78 22.26 2.13
N GLY A 323 -3.60 22.44 1.10
CA GLY A 323 -3.35 23.36 -0.02
C GLY A 323 -2.77 22.72 -1.29
N SER A 324 -2.28 21.48 -1.25
CA SER A 324 -1.90 20.74 -2.45
C SER A 324 -3.12 20.45 -3.34
N ARG A 325 -2.98 20.54 -4.64
CA ARG A 325 -4.01 20.22 -5.63
C ARG A 325 -3.73 18.93 -6.39
N TYR A 326 -2.76 18.15 -5.94
CA TYR A 326 -2.39 16.93 -6.64
C TYR A 326 -3.31 15.76 -6.28
N LEU A 327 -3.67 14.99 -7.29
CA LEU A 327 -4.30 13.70 -7.19
C LEU A 327 -3.28 12.64 -7.60
N LEU A 328 -3.22 11.53 -6.86
CA LEU A 328 -2.61 10.31 -7.33
C LEU A 328 -3.66 9.46 -8.01
N ILE A 329 -3.39 9.06 -9.25
CA ILE A 329 -4.20 8.13 -10.01
C ILE A 329 -3.37 6.88 -10.26
N LEU A 330 -3.95 5.73 -9.96
CA LEU A 330 -3.34 4.43 -10.22
C LEU A 330 -4.23 3.66 -11.17
N LEU A 331 -3.58 3.11 -12.17
CA LEU A 331 -4.14 2.15 -13.09
C LEU A 331 -3.45 0.82 -12.80
N SER A 332 -4.20 -0.16 -12.34
CA SER A 332 -3.72 -1.53 -12.21
C SER A 332 -4.23 -2.33 -13.41
N LEU A 333 -3.32 -2.94 -14.13
CA LEU A 333 -3.66 -3.88 -15.21
C LEU A 333 -3.92 -5.30 -14.66
N ILE A 334 -3.78 -5.46 -13.34
CA ILE A 334 -3.97 -6.73 -12.64
C ILE A 334 -5.11 -6.56 -11.67
N HIS A 335 -6.08 -7.45 -11.79
CA HIS A 335 -7.11 -7.61 -10.76
C HIS A 335 -6.54 -8.45 -9.63
N ILE A 336 -6.42 -7.83 -8.47
CA ILE A 336 -6.17 -8.55 -7.21
C ILE A 336 -7.50 -9.01 -6.65
#